data_a77d6a1977bb5ee2ca1cd07ec73f0017
#
_entry.id   a77d6a1977bb5ee2ca1cd07ec73f0017
#
_cell.length_a   1.000
_cell.length_b   1.000
_cell.length_c   1.000
_cell.angle_alpha   90.00
_cell.angle_beta   90.00
_cell.angle_gamma   90.00
#
_symmetry.space_group_name_H-M   'P 1'
#
loop_
_entity.id
_entity.type
_entity.pdbx_description
1 polymer ?
#
loop_
_entity_poly.entity_id
_entity_poly.type
_entity_poly.pdbx_seq_one_letter_code
_entity_poly.pdbx_strand_id
1 'polypeptide(L)'
;LSSSSAASDVYKRQEGKGLKVTFKNGQSISADIVILSIGVRPETSLARAAELTIGPAGGIAVNDYLQTSDESIYAIGDAIEFRHPITGKPWLNYLAGPANRQGRIVADNVLGAKIPYEGSIGTSIAKVFDMTVASTGLPGKRLRQEEIDYMSSTIHPASHAGYYPDAMPMSIKITFDKKTGRLYGGQIVGYDGVDKRIDELALVIKHEGTIYDLMKVEQAYAPPFSSAKDPVALAGYVAEDIITGKTNPVYWRELRDIEMENKFLLDVRTPDEYSLGSLPGAVNIPLDELRDRLAELPKDKMIYTFCAVGLRGYLAYRILTQHGFDKVRNLSAGLN
;
A
#
# COMPACT_ATOMS: atom_id res chain seq x y z
N LEU A 1 -10.24 12.81 10.29
CA LEU A 1 -9.25 13.45 11.19
C LEU A 1 -7.89 12.83 10.95
N SER A 2 -7.13 13.47 10.09
CA SER A 2 -5.79 13.07 9.73
C SER A 2 -4.81 13.96 10.48
N SER A 3 -4.03 13.40 11.28
CA SER A 3 -2.62 13.62 11.54
C SER A 3 -2.26 13.46 13.01
N SER A 4 -1.21 12.72 13.23
CA SER A 4 -0.61 12.45 14.54
C SER A 4 -0.15 13.70 15.31
N SER A 5 -0.04 14.86 14.66
CA SER A 5 0.30 16.13 15.32
C SER A 5 -0.84 16.72 16.15
N ALA A 6 -2.09 16.42 15.83
CA ALA A 6 -3.24 16.94 16.58
C ALA A 6 -3.46 16.24 17.93
N ALA A 7 -2.96 15.01 18.09
CA ALA A 7 -3.18 14.23 19.28
C ALA A 7 -2.29 14.60 20.47
N SER A 8 -1.10 15.18 20.23
CA SER A 8 -0.26 15.74 21.31
C SER A 8 -0.82 17.02 21.93
N ASP A 9 -1.87 17.58 21.33
CA ASP A 9 -2.45 18.87 21.64
C ASP A 9 -3.84 18.78 22.29
N VAL A 10 -4.18 17.61 22.86
CA VAL A 10 -5.49 17.31 23.43
C VAL A 10 -5.40 17.09 24.93
N TYR A 11 -6.23 17.82 25.70
CA TYR A 11 -6.41 17.61 27.13
C TYR A 11 -7.74 16.88 27.38
N LYS A 12 -7.67 15.80 28.15
CA LYS A 12 -8.82 15.00 28.54
C LYS A 12 -9.20 15.34 29.98
N ARG A 13 -10.48 15.66 30.22
CA ARG A 13 -11.06 15.84 31.56
C ARG A 13 -12.37 15.06 31.70
N GLN A 14 -12.56 14.38 32.81
CA GLN A 14 -13.82 13.73 33.12
C GLN A 14 -14.79 14.77 33.74
N GLU A 15 -15.99 14.88 33.17
CA GLU A 15 -17.07 15.73 33.66
C GLU A 15 -18.33 14.86 33.83
N GLY A 16 -18.66 14.50 35.07
CA GLY A 16 -19.79 13.61 35.37
C GLY A 16 -19.57 12.20 34.78
N LYS A 17 -20.53 11.69 33.98
CA LYS A 17 -20.47 10.40 33.32
C LYS A 17 -19.79 10.46 31.92
N GLY A 18 -19.49 11.66 31.40
CA GLY A 18 -18.88 11.85 30.08
C GLY A 18 -17.43 12.33 30.14
N LEU A 19 -16.79 12.37 29.00
CA LEU A 19 -15.44 12.87 28.79
C LEU A 19 -15.50 14.15 27.98
N LYS A 20 -14.79 15.20 28.42
CA LYS A 20 -14.59 16.42 27.67
C LYS A 20 -13.17 16.41 27.09
N VAL A 21 -13.07 16.48 25.77
CA VAL A 21 -11.80 16.58 25.04
C VAL A 21 -11.62 18.02 24.62
N THR A 22 -10.57 18.68 25.10
CA THR A 22 -10.24 20.07 24.76
C THR A 22 -8.99 20.10 23.90
N PHE A 23 -9.07 20.77 22.77
CA PHE A 23 -7.95 20.96 21.85
C PHE A 23 -7.16 22.23 22.22
N LYS A 24 -5.89 22.33 21.82
CA LYS A 24 -5.05 23.51 22.07
C LYS A 24 -5.62 24.82 21.51
N ASN A 25 -6.43 24.73 20.45
CA ASN A 25 -7.12 25.90 19.89
C ASN A 25 -8.33 26.37 20.73
N GLY A 26 -8.56 25.76 21.90
CA GLY A 26 -9.65 26.09 22.81
C GLY A 26 -10.99 25.44 22.49
N GLN A 27 -11.15 24.76 21.37
CA GLN A 27 -12.36 24.02 21.04
C GLN A 27 -12.48 22.78 21.95
N SER A 28 -13.72 22.39 22.26
CA SER A 28 -13.99 21.20 23.08
C SER A 28 -15.11 20.38 22.44
N ILE A 29 -15.00 19.06 22.60
CA ILE A 29 -16.07 18.11 22.27
C ILE A 29 -16.34 17.21 23.46
N SER A 30 -17.59 16.81 23.62
CA SER A 30 -18.00 15.79 24.60
C SER A 30 -18.08 14.45 23.91
N ALA A 31 -17.61 13.39 24.58
CA ALA A 31 -17.64 12.02 24.09
C ALA A 31 -17.85 11.04 25.24
N ASP A 32 -18.53 9.93 24.99
CA ASP A 32 -18.67 8.84 25.96
C ASP A 32 -17.39 8.00 26.03
N ILE A 33 -16.69 7.84 24.92
CA ILE A 33 -15.43 7.08 24.81
C ILE A 33 -14.43 7.90 23.99
N VAL A 34 -13.18 7.92 24.44
CA VAL A 34 -12.05 8.53 23.73
C VAL A 34 -11.00 7.45 23.46
N ILE A 35 -10.75 7.17 22.17
CA ILE A 35 -9.72 6.23 21.73
C ILE A 35 -8.49 7.03 21.31
N LEU A 36 -7.35 6.81 21.99
CA LEU A 36 -6.07 7.39 21.65
C LEU A 36 -5.31 6.44 20.71
N SER A 37 -5.29 6.76 19.42
CA SER A 37 -4.55 6.04 18.39
C SER A 37 -3.46 6.94 17.80
N ILE A 38 -2.52 7.39 18.65
CA ILE A 38 -1.51 8.41 18.34
C ILE A 38 -0.14 7.83 17.98
N GLY A 39 -0.04 6.50 17.91
CA GLY A 39 1.20 5.78 17.68
C GLY A 39 2.10 5.72 18.90
N VAL A 40 3.35 5.31 18.68
CA VAL A 40 4.37 5.14 19.71
C VAL A 40 5.59 6.02 19.40
N ARG A 41 6.40 6.29 20.42
CA ARG A 41 7.69 6.97 20.31
C ARG A 41 8.76 6.16 21.01
N PRO A 42 10.01 6.18 20.54
CA PRO A 42 11.11 5.56 21.24
C PRO A 42 11.26 6.11 22.67
N GLU A 43 11.41 5.24 23.65
CA GLU A 43 11.80 5.65 25.01
C GLU A 43 13.32 5.85 25.02
N THR A 44 13.76 7.10 25.10
CA THR A 44 15.17 7.49 25.01
C THR A 44 15.69 8.19 26.24
N SER A 45 14.95 8.26 27.34
CA SER A 45 15.35 9.00 28.55
C SER A 45 16.67 8.49 29.14
N LEU A 46 16.82 7.16 29.23
CA LEU A 46 18.04 6.54 29.73
C LEU A 46 19.22 6.79 28.80
N ALA A 47 19.03 6.68 27.50
CA ALA A 47 20.06 6.96 26.49
C ALA A 47 20.54 8.42 26.53
N ARG A 48 19.59 9.36 26.72
CA ARG A 48 19.93 10.79 26.88
C ARG A 48 20.68 11.06 28.17
N ALA A 49 20.30 10.40 29.28
CA ALA A 49 21.03 10.51 30.55
C ALA A 49 22.44 9.93 30.48
N ALA A 50 22.67 8.96 29.59
CA ALA A 50 23.98 8.40 29.28
C ALA A 50 24.71 9.15 28.15
N GLU A 51 24.21 10.32 27.74
CA GLU A 51 24.77 11.17 26.69
C GLU A 51 24.93 10.50 25.31
N LEU A 52 24.13 9.43 25.05
CA LEU A 52 24.13 8.78 23.76
C LEU A 52 23.44 9.63 22.69
N THR A 53 23.93 9.54 21.45
CA THR A 53 23.35 10.27 20.32
C THR A 53 21.95 9.78 20.01
N ILE A 54 21.00 10.72 19.98
CA ILE A 54 19.64 10.50 19.48
C ILE A 54 19.56 11.03 18.05
N GLY A 55 19.10 10.21 17.14
CA GLY A 55 19.02 10.56 15.73
C GLY A 55 17.84 11.48 15.38
N PRO A 56 17.77 12.00 14.14
CA PRO A 56 16.77 12.98 13.72
C PRO A 56 15.35 12.42 13.67
N ALA A 57 15.15 11.10 13.55
CA ALA A 57 13.82 10.49 13.65
C ALA A 57 13.38 10.28 15.12
N GLY A 58 14.28 10.49 16.08
CA GLY A 58 14.00 10.48 17.52
C GLY A 58 14.36 9.18 18.23
N GLY A 59 14.97 8.21 17.55
CA GLY A 59 15.50 6.98 18.13
C GLY A 59 16.97 7.08 18.54
N ILE A 60 17.47 6.09 19.26
CA ILE A 60 18.90 5.98 19.59
C ILE A 60 19.64 5.69 18.27
N ALA A 61 20.56 6.57 17.89
CA ALA A 61 21.35 6.40 16.68
C ALA A 61 22.32 5.21 16.85
N VAL A 62 22.30 4.30 15.87
CA VAL A 62 23.22 3.15 15.85
C VAL A 62 23.96 3.09 14.51
N ASN A 63 25.14 2.52 14.52
CA ASN A 63 25.86 2.17 13.29
C ASN A 63 25.33 0.86 12.68
N ASP A 64 25.93 0.42 11.58
CA ASP A 64 25.53 -0.81 10.88
C ASP A 64 25.67 -2.08 11.73
N TYR A 65 26.43 -2.03 12.81
CA TYR A 65 26.66 -3.15 13.75
C TYR A 65 25.80 -3.05 15.03
N LEU A 66 24.84 -2.10 15.06
CA LEU A 66 23.94 -1.81 16.18
C LEU A 66 24.66 -1.22 17.43
N GLN A 67 25.87 -0.68 17.27
CA GLN A 67 26.56 0.07 18.33
C GLN A 67 26.03 1.52 18.33
N THR A 68 25.94 2.09 19.53
CA THR A 68 25.58 3.49 19.76
C THR A 68 26.77 4.42 19.54
N SER A 69 26.67 5.67 19.98
CA SER A 69 27.80 6.60 20.01
C SER A 69 28.88 6.23 21.03
N ASP A 70 28.58 5.35 22.00
CA ASP A 70 29.54 4.69 22.86
C ASP A 70 29.82 3.27 22.33
N GLU A 71 31.05 2.95 22.00
CA GLU A 71 31.45 1.67 21.41
C GLU A 71 31.18 0.46 22.31
N SER A 72 31.02 0.67 23.61
CA SER A 72 30.74 -0.36 24.58
C SER A 72 29.23 -0.64 24.73
N ILE A 73 28.38 0.19 24.11
CA ILE A 73 26.93 0.12 24.25
C ILE A 73 26.28 -0.20 22.91
N TYR A 74 25.44 -1.21 22.91
CA TYR A 74 24.58 -1.59 21.79
C TYR A 74 23.14 -1.22 22.08
N ALA A 75 22.35 -0.89 21.05
CA ALA A 75 20.93 -0.67 21.18
C ALA A 75 20.14 -1.42 20.08
N ILE A 76 18.96 -1.92 20.44
CA ILE A 76 18.09 -2.71 19.55
C ILE A 76 16.61 -2.40 19.79
N GLY A 77 15.76 -2.92 18.92
CA GLY A 77 14.31 -2.89 19.05
C GLY A 77 13.69 -1.54 18.71
N ASP A 78 12.57 -1.27 19.36
CA ASP A 78 11.73 -0.09 19.06
C ASP A 78 12.39 1.24 19.42
N ALA A 79 13.46 1.21 20.20
CA ALA A 79 14.17 2.40 20.65
C ALA A 79 15.18 2.95 19.65
N ILE A 80 15.61 2.16 18.67
CA ILE A 80 16.68 2.55 17.75
C ILE A 80 16.20 3.26 16.51
N GLU A 81 17.08 4.09 15.96
CA GLU A 81 16.99 4.66 14.63
C GLU A 81 18.05 4.05 13.73
N PHE A 82 17.62 3.56 12.58
CA PHE A 82 18.50 2.94 11.58
C PHE A 82 18.23 3.50 10.18
N ARG A 83 19.06 3.15 9.20
CA ARG A 83 18.85 3.56 7.81
C ARG A 83 17.82 2.68 7.12
N HIS A 84 16.79 3.29 6.55
CA HIS A 84 15.77 2.57 5.77
C HIS A 84 16.38 2.02 4.47
N PRO A 85 16.21 0.71 4.14
CA PRO A 85 16.89 0.08 3.01
C PRO A 85 16.58 0.72 1.64
N ILE A 86 15.36 1.24 1.46
CA ILE A 86 14.95 1.82 0.17
C ILE A 86 15.37 3.30 0.06
N THR A 87 15.24 4.09 1.13
CA THR A 87 15.47 5.55 1.07
C THR A 87 16.84 5.97 1.55
N GLY A 88 17.54 5.12 2.28
CA GLY A 88 18.79 5.45 2.97
C GLY A 88 18.62 6.48 4.11
N LYS A 89 17.39 6.94 4.38
CA LYS A 89 17.10 7.96 5.39
C LYS A 89 16.90 7.34 6.78
N PRO A 90 17.08 8.13 7.85
CA PRO A 90 16.78 7.69 9.22
C PRO A 90 15.34 7.22 9.37
N TRP A 91 15.16 6.08 10.04
CA TRP A 91 13.90 5.39 10.16
C TRP A 91 13.71 4.73 11.52
N LEU A 92 12.45 4.65 11.96
CA LEU A 92 12.01 3.92 13.14
C LEU A 92 11.09 2.79 12.73
N ASN A 93 11.20 1.64 13.37
CA ASN A 93 10.35 0.49 13.08
C ASN A 93 10.00 -0.27 14.36
N TYR A 94 8.73 -0.29 14.70
CA TYR A 94 8.18 -0.85 15.93
C TYR A 94 7.63 -2.25 15.67
N LEU A 95 8.51 -3.21 15.32
CA LEU A 95 8.15 -4.57 14.94
C LEU A 95 9.04 -5.61 15.64
N ALA A 96 8.40 -6.61 16.23
CA ALA A 96 9.08 -7.67 16.99
C ALA A 96 10.03 -8.53 16.15
N GLY A 97 9.71 -8.80 14.88
CA GLY A 97 10.57 -9.59 13.98
C GLY A 97 11.95 -8.98 13.76
N PRO A 98 12.04 -7.71 13.32
CA PRO A 98 13.30 -6.97 13.25
C PRO A 98 14.04 -6.90 14.59
N ALA A 99 13.35 -6.59 15.69
CA ALA A 99 13.96 -6.52 17.02
C ALA A 99 14.61 -7.84 17.44
N ASN A 100 13.96 -8.96 17.16
CA ASN A 100 14.48 -10.30 17.45
C ASN A 100 15.74 -10.61 16.65
N ARG A 101 15.77 -10.28 15.34
CA ARG A 101 16.99 -10.40 14.51
C ARG A 101 18.13 -9.54 15.02
N GLN A 102 17.84 -8.30 15.41
CA GLN A 102 18.84 -7.38 15.98
C GLN A 102 19.45 -7.96 17.25
N GLY A 103 18.63 -8.57 18.13
CA GLY A 103 19.13 -9.23 19.33
C GLY A 103 20.14 -10.34 19.03
N ARG A 104 19.88 -11.17 18.02
CA ARG A 104 20.82 -12.21 17.57
C ARG A 104 22.12 -11.59 17.02
N ILE A 105 22.01 -10.58 16.15
CA ILE A 105 23.18 -9.89 15.58
C ILE A 105 24.05 -9.27 16.67
N VAL A 106 23.44 -8.60 17.65
CA VAL A 106 24.18 -7.98 18.76
C VAL A 106 24.86 -9.03 19.62
N ALA A 107 24.20 -10.17 19.91
CA ALA A 107 24.82 -11.24 20.68
C ALA A 107 26.13 -11.73 20.05
N ASP A 108 26.17 -11.87 18.73
CA ASP A 108 27.36 -12.25 17.99
C ASP A 108 28.39 -11.10 17.92
N ASN A 109 27.93 -9.86 17.71
CA ASN A 109 28.79 -8.68 17.59
C ASN A 109 29.50 -8.30 18.89
N VAL A 110 28.87 -8.49 20.05
CA VAL A 110 29.51 -8.32 21.37
C VAL A 110 30.69 -9.28 21.55
N LEU A 111 30.63 -10.44 20.92
CA LEU A 111 31.71 -11.43 20.94
C LEU A 111 32.77 -11.23 19.84
N GLY A 112 32.71 -10.14 19.12
CA GLY A 112 33.70 -9.74 18.12
C GLY A 112 33.33 -10.07 16.66
N ALA A 113 32.17 -10.67 16.41
CA ALA A 113 31.65 -10.75 15.04
C ALA A 113 31.37 -9.36 14.50
N LYS A 114 31.37 -9.19 13.19
CA LYS A 114 31.02 -7.93 12.51
C LYS A 114 29.89 -8.18 11.53
N ILE A 115 28.73 -8.57 12.07
CA ILE A 115 27.54 -8.87 11.29
C ILE A 115 26.73 -7.57 11.14
N PRO A 116 26.54 -7.06 9.93
CA PRO A 116 25.78 -5.83 9.71
C PRO A 116 24.27 -6.08 9.82
N TYR A 117 23.56 -5.09 10.31
CA TYR A 117 22.11 -5.02 10.25
C TYR A 117 21.66 -4.26 8.98
N GLU A 118 21.04 -4.95 8.07
CA GLU A 118 20.63 -4.42 6.77
C GLU A 118 19.36 -3.53 6.82
N GLY A 119 18.89 -3.21 8.02
CA GLY A 119 17.66 -2.45 8.20
C GLY A 119 16.39 -3.32 8.06
N SER A 120 15.25 -2.64 8.02
CA SER A 120 13.92 -3.24 7.86
C SER A 120 13.06 -2.42 6.94
N ILE A 121 12.30 -3.09 6.08
CA ILE A 121 11.33 -2.48 5.16
C ILE A 121 9.92 -2.33 5.77
N GLY A 122 9.72 -2.76 7.03
CA GLY A 122 8.48 -2.55 7.76
C GLY A 122 7.35 -3.50 7.36
N THR A 123 7.63 -4.78 7.11
CA THR A 123 6.58 -5.77 6.83
C THR A 123 5.74 -6.04 8.07
N SER A 124 4.44 -5.80 7.96
CA SER A 124 3.48 -5.90 9.06
C SER A 124 2.17 -6.54 8.61
N ILE A 125 1.50 -7.20 9.55
CA ILE A 125 0.21 -7.84 9.33
C ILE A 125 -0.66 -7.70 10.58
N ALA A 126 -1.95 -7.51 10.37
CA ALA A 126 -2.93 -7.45 11.45
C ALA A 126 -4.23 -8.14 11.03
N LYS A 127 -4.89 -8.76 12.00
CA LYS A 127 -6.24 -9.30 11.83
C LYS A 127 -7.24 -8.33 12.45
N VAL A 128 -8.26 -7.94 11.65
CA VAL A 128 -9.33 -7.04 12.05
C VAL A 128 -10.65 -7.78 11.83
N PHE A 129 -11.21 -8.33 12.90
CA PHE A 129 -12.28 -9.33 12.87
C PHE A 129 -11.85 -10.51 11.96
N ASP A 130 -12.59 -10.79 10.89
CA ASP A 130 -12.27 -11.87 9.94
C ASP A 130 -11.33 -11.41 8.82
N MET A 131 -11.12 -10.11 8.68
CA MET A 131 -10.29 -9.53 7.64
C MET A 131 -8.82 -9.45 8.08
N THR A 132 -7.92 -9.76 7.17
CA THR A 132 -6.48 -9.61 7.34
C THR A 132 -5.98 -8.43 6.50
N VAL A 133 -5.18 -7.57 7.12
CA VAL A 133 -4.55 -6.41 6.48
C VAL A 133 -3.05 -6.52 6.64
N ALA A 134 -2.32 -6.42 5.53
CA ALA A 134 -0.86 -6.50 5.55
C ALA A 134 -0.22 -5.42 4.68
N SER A 135 0.99 -5.00 5.05
CA SER A 135 1.77 -4.04 4.27
C SER A 135 3.27 -4.30 4.38
N THR A 136 4.00 -3.94 3.33
CA THR A 136 5.46 -4.02 3.27
C THR A 136 6.04 -2.90 2.42
N GLY A 137 7.25 -2.44 2.72
CA GLY A 137 7.93 -1.39 1.98
C GLY A 137 7.26 -0.02 2.09
N LEU A 138 7.33 0.77 1.04
CA LEU A 138 6.88 2.16 1.02
C LEU A 138 5.52 2.32 0.32
N PRO A 139 4.48 2.74 1.06
CA PRO A 139 3.20 3.11 0.45
C PRO A 139 3.32 4.42 -0.34
N GLY A 140 2.44 4.64 -1.31
CA GLY A 140 2.46 5.83 -2.15
C GLY A 140 2.42 7.17 -1.41
N LYS A 141 1.82 7.21 -0.19
CA LYS A 141 1.88 8.41 0.67
C LYS A 141 3.33 8.74 1.05
N ARG A 142 4.09 7.71 1.43
CA ARG A 142 5.49 7.89 1.85
C ARG A 142 6.39 8.21 0.65
N LEU A 143 6.21 7.53 -0.47
CA LEU A 143 6.97 7.83 -1.70
C LEU A 143 6.82 9.28 -2.12
N ARG A 144 5.61 9.86 -2.04
CA ARG A 144 5.42 11.30 -2.30
C ARG A 144 6.13 12.21 -1.30
N GLN A 145 6.15 11.84 -0.01
CA GLN A 145 6.87 12.60 1.02
C GLN A 145 8.39 12.57 0.82
N GLU A 146 8.89 11.47 0.27
CA GLU A 146 10.31 11.28 -0.06
C GLU A 146 10.67 11.79 -1.47
N GLU A 147 9.69 12.34 -2.21
CA GLU A 147 9.85 12.83 -3.59
C GLU A 147 10.35 11.73 -4.56
N ILE A 148 10.01 10.48 -4.27
CA ILE A 148 10.31 9.33 -5.12
C ILE A 148 9.19 9.18 -6.14
N ASP A 149 9.55 9.23 -7.43
CA ASP A 149 8.63 9.02 -8.54
C ASP A 149 8.19 7.55 -8.61
N TYR A 150 6.90 7.31 -8.72
CA TYR A 150 6.36 5.96 -8.70
C TYR A 150 5.06 5.83 -9.48
N MET A 151 4.74 4.61 -9.85
CA MET A 151 3.41 4.18 -10.26
C MET A 151 2.82 3.20 -9.25
N SER A 152 1.51 3.00 -9.32
CA SER A 152 0.85 1.96 -8.53
C SER A 152 -0.17 1.21 -9.36
N SER A 153 -0.35 -0.06 -9.06
CA SER A 153 -1.49 -0.84 -9.55
C SER A 153 -2.27 -1.42 -8.38
N THR A 154 -3.56 -1.58 -8.60
CA THR A 154 -4.45 -2.24 -7.63
C THR A 154 -5.26 -3.28 -8.38
N ILE A 155 -5.32 -4.49 -7.85
CA ILE A 155 -6.05 -5.61 -8.40
C ILE A 155 -6.95 -6.24 -7.32
N HIS A 156 -8.01 -6.92 -7.75
CA HIS A 156 -8.96 -7.59 -6.87
C HIS A 156 -9.12 -9.07 -7.26
N PRO A 157 -8.10 -9.91 -7.04
CA PRO A 157 -8.18 -11.34 -7.28
C PRO A 157 -8.95 -12.06 -6.18
N ALA A 158 -9.25 -13.33 -6.41
CA ALA A 158 -9.67 -14.25 -5.36
C ALA A 158 -8.47 -14.88 -4.64
N SER A 159 -8.67 -15.35 -3.41
CA SER A 159 -7.65 -16.03 -2.59
C SER A 159 -7.09 -17.29 -3.27
N HIS A 160 -7.98 -18.02 -3.98
CA HIS A 160 -7.66 -19.21 -4.75
C HIS A 160 -8.61 -19.36 -5.96
N ALA A 161 -8.56 -20.50 -6.65
CA ALA A 161 -9.36 -20.75 -7.85
C ALA A 161 -10.86 -20.60 -7.58
N GLY A 162 -11.53 -19.68 -8.29
CA GLY A 162 -12.92 -19.30 -8.03
C GLY A 162 -13.95 -20.40 -8.28
N TYR A 163 -13.58 -21.50 -8.95
CA TYR A 163 -14.42 -22.69 -9.12
C TYR A 163 -14.30 -23.68 -7.93
N TYR A 164 -13.32 -23.46 -7.04
CA TYR A 164 -13.19 -24.23 -5.82
C TYR A 164 -13.93 -23.52 -4.67
N PRO A 165 -14.60 -24.26 -3.76
CA PRO A 165 -15.38 -23.66 -2.68
C PRO A 165 -14.58 -22.70 -1.80
N ASP A 166 -15.27 -21.72 -1.23
CA ASP A 166 -14.77 -20.78 -0.24
C ASP A 166 -13.71 -19.78 -0.75
N ALA A 167 -13.62 -19.56 -2.07
CA ALA A 167 -12.77 -18.52 -2.62
C ALA A 167 -13.22 -17.13 -2.15
N MET A 168 -12.35 -16.43 -1.42
CA MET A 168 -12.63 -15.12 -0.82
C MET A 168 -11.94 -13.98 -1.60
N PRO A 169 -12.55 -12.79 -1.65
CA PRO A 169 -11.96 -11.65 -2.33
C PRO A 169 -10.70 -11.15 -1.61
N MET A 170 -9.75 -10.65 -2.40
CA MET A 170 -8.51 -10.02 -1.93
C MET A 170 -8.28 -8.75 -2.74
N SER A 171 -7.73 -7.72 -2.09
CA SER A 171 -7.25 -6.52 -2.76
C SER A 171 -5.75 -6.41 -2.57
N ILE A 172 -5.02 -6.31 -3.68
CA ILE A 172 -3.56 -6.14 -3.68
C ILE A 172 -3.22 -4.82 -4.36
N LYS A 173 -2.48 -3.98 -3.68
CA LYS A 173 -1.91 -2.76 -4.23
C LYS A 173 -0.40 -2.81 -4.14
N ILE A 174 0.28 -2.57 -5.25
CA ILE A 174 1.75 -2.43 -5.29
C ILE A 174 2.15 -1.03 -5.74
N THR A 175 3.33 -0.60 -5.29
CA THR A 175 4.00 0.63 -5.74
C THR A 175 5.36 0.28 -6.32
N PHE A 176 5.72 0.88 -7.44
CA PHE A 176 6.92 0.53 -8.19
C PHE A 176 7.47 1.71 -8.98
N ASP A 177 8.76 1.65 -9.32
CA ASP A 177 9.41 2.62 -10.20
C ASP A 177 8.83 2.53 -11.62
N LYS A 178 8.50 3.68 -12.20
CA LYS A 178 7.85 3.73 -13.51
C LYS A 178 8.75 3.39 -14.70
N LYS A 179 10.08 3.40 -14.51
CA LYS A 179 11.06 3.14 -15.57
C LYS A 179 11.66 1.74 -15.47
N THR A 180 12.10 1.38 -14.27
CA THR A 180 12.80 0.12 -14.00
C THR A 180 11.87 -1.00 -13.56
N GLY A 181 10.68 -0.66 -13.04
CA GLY A 181 9.78 -1.60 -12.41
C GLY A 181 10.22 -2.02 -11.00
N ARG A 182 11.27 -1.42 -10.40
CA ARG A 182 11.71 -1.75 -9.04
C ARG A 182 10.53 -1.66 -8.07
N LEU A 183 10.30 -2.71 -7.31
CA LEU A 183 9.19 -2.77 -6.36
C LEU A 183 9.53 -1.97 -5.10
N TYR A 184 8.67 -1.02 -4.74
CA TYR A 184 8.85 -0.18 -3.56
C TYR A 184 8.00 -0.60 -2.38
N GLY A 185 6.80 -1.12 -2.61
CA GLY A 185 5.89 -1.50 -1.55
C GLY A 185 4.69 -2.30 -2.02
N GLY A 186 4.03 -2.93 -1.05
CA GLY A 186 2.81 -3.67 -1.25
C GLY A 186 1.86 -3.56 -0.06
N GLN A 187 0.58 -3.61 -0.35
CA GLN A 187 -0.51 -3.65 0.62
C GLN A 187 -1.52 -4.70 0.18
N ILE A 188 -1.95 -5.53 1.11
CA ILE A 188 -2.93 -6.58 0.84
C ILE A 188 -4.02 -6.53 1.91
N VAL A 189 -5.26 -6.60 1.46
CA VAL A 189 -6.44 -6.73 2.32
C VAL A 189 -7.27 -7.90 1.80
N GLY A 190 -7.65 -8.81 2.66
CA GLY A 190 -8.43 -10.00 2.29
C GLY A 190 -8.75 -10.86 3.49
N TYR A 191 -9.33 -12.02 3.24
CA TYR A 191 -9.76 -12.95 4.29
C TYR A 191 -8.85 -14.17 4.40
N ASP A 192 -8.26 -14.59 3.28
CA ASP A 192 -7.42 -15.78 3.20
C ASP A 192 -6.22 -15.55 2.28
N GLY A 193 -5.06 -16.17 2.60
CA GLY A 193 -3.83 -16.16 1.81
C GLY A 193 -3.14 -14.79 1.70
N VAL A 194 -3.43 -13.84 2.60
CA VAL A 194 -2.80 -12.52 2.67
C VAL A 194 -1.36 -12.63 3.17
N ASP A 195 -1.13 -13.45 4.20
CA ASP A 195 0.15 -13.69 4.85
C ASP A 195 1.20 -14.23 3.88
N LYS A 196 0.88 -15.29 3.14
CA LYS A 196 1.75 -15.85 2.11
C LYS A 196 2.22 -14.79 1.12
N ARG A 197 1.28 -13.99 0.61
CA ARG A 197 1.55 -13.06 -0.49
C ARG A 197 2.26 -11.79 -0.05
N ILE A 198 2.01 -11.31 1.16
CA ILE A 198 2.78 -10.16 1.67
C ILE A 198 4.24 -10.54 1.91
N ASP A 199 4.53 -11.77 2.32
CA ASP A 199 5.89 -12.27 2.51
C ASP A 199 6.62 -12.42 1.16
N GLU A 200 5.94 -12.88 0.11
CA GLU A 200 6.49 -12.90 -1.27
C GLU A 200 6.86 -11.48 -1.74
N LEU A 201 5.96 -10.50 -1.56
CA LEU A 201 6.26 -9.10 -1.89
C LEU A 201 7.43 -8.55 -1.07
N ALA A 202 7.47 -8.85 0.23
CA ALA A 202 8.55 -8.42 1.12
C ALA A 202 9.90 -8.98 0.69
N LEU A 203 9.94 -10.25 0.28
CA LEU A 203 11.15 -10.92 -0.20
C LEU A 203 11.67 -10.24 -1.48
N VAL A 204 10.80 -9.99 -2.45
CA VAL A 204 11.16 -9.29 -3.69
C VAL A 204 11.67 -7.87 -3.40
N ILE A 205 11.00 -7.10 -2.56
CA ILE A 205 11.44 -5.76 -2.17
C ILE A 205 12.80 -5.79 -1.48
N LYS A 206 13.00 -6.74 -0.56
CA LYS A 206 14.26 -6.85 0.19
C LYS A 206 15.46 -7.15 -0.71
N HIS A 207 15.25 -7.91 -1.78
CA HIS A 207 16.28 -8.22 -2.79
C HIS A 207 16.34 -7.21 -3.93
N GLU A 208 15.78 -6.01 -3.74
CA GLU A 208 15.75 -4.93 -4.74
C GLU A 208 15.11 -5.33 -6.07
N GLY A 209 14.25 -6.37 -6.02
CA GLY A 209 13.58 -6.93 -7.18
C GLY A 209 12.53 -6.00 -7.79
N THR A 210 12.01 -6.43 -8.90
CA THR A 210 11.14 -5.68 -9.79
C THR A 210 9.77 -6.33 -9.91
N ILE A 211 8.84 -5.65 -10.60
CA ILE A 211 7.55 -6.24 -10.99
C ILE A 211 7.73 -7.48 -11.87
N TYR A 212 8.83 -7.57 -12.64
CA TYR A 212 9.15 -8.72 -13.49
C TYR A 212 9.54 -9.96 -12.68
N ASP A 213 10.08 -9.75 -11.48
CA ASP A 213 10.40 -10.85 -10.57
C ASP A 213 9.13 -11.41 -9.93
N LEU A 214 8.10 -10.57 -9.67
CA LEU A 214 6.78 -11.06 -9.23
C LEU A 214 6.15 -12.03 -10.23
N MET A 215 6.39 -11.81 -11.53
CA MET A 215 5.85 -12.65 -12.61
C MET A 215 6.56 -14.02 -12.71
N LYS A 216 7.73 -14.16 -12.07
CA LYS A 216 8.59 -15.34 -12.11
C LYS A 216 8.57 -16.14 -10.82
N VAL A 217 7.90 -15.64 -9.78
CA VAL A 217 7.77 -16.42 -8.54
C VAL A 217 7.05 -17.72 -8.85
N GLU A 218 7.67 -18.83 -8.49
CA GLU A 218 7.08 -20.16 -8.63
C GLU A 218 6.27 -20.49 -7.38
N GLN A 219 4.99 -20.12 -7.39
CA GLN A 219 4.09 -20.40 -6.27
C GLN A 219 3.60 -21.85 -6.31
N ALA A 220 3.50 -22.47 -5.14
CA ALA A 220 2.82 -23.75 -5.00
C ALA A 220 1.34 -23.59 -5.37
N TYR A 221 0.88 -24.42 -6.32
CA TYR A 221 -0.48 -24.37 -6.83
C TYR A 221 -1.20 -25.71 -6.66
N ALA A 222 -2.37 -25.59 -6.07
CA ALA A 222 -3.50 -26.48 -6.24
C ALA A 222 -4.78 -25.64 -5.98
N PRO A 223 -5.96 -26.04 -6.52
CA PRO A 223 -7.17 -25.21 -6.45
C PRO A 223 -7.54 -24.67 -5.05
N PRO A 224 -7.34 -25.39 -3.94
CA PRO A 224 -7.64 -24.87 -2.60
C PRO A 224 -6.66 -23.80 -2.09
N PHE A 225 -5.49 -23.65 -2.69
CA PHE A 225 -4.40 -22.80 -2.14
C PHE A 225 -4.12 -21.55 -2.98
N SER A 226 -4.38 -21.60 -4.28
CA SER A 226 -4.16 -20.48 -5.19
C SER A 226 -4.97 -20.65 -6.49
N SER A 227 -4.78 -19.75 -7.42
CA SER A 227 -5.14 -19.92 -8.82
C SER A 227 -3.88 -20.17 -9.65
N ALA A 228 -4.00 -20.79 -10.83
CA ALA A 228 -2.87 -21.04 -11.73
C ALA A 228 -2.14 -19.73 -12.10
N LYS A 229 -2.84 -18.60 -12.03
CA LYS A 229 -2.29 -17.27 -12.12
C LYS A 229 -2.40 -16.64 -10.73
N ASP A 230 -1.36 -16.86 -9.88
CA ASP A 230 -1.38 -16.37 -8.50
C ASP A 230 -1.56 -14.84 -8.46
N PRO A 231 -2.26 -14.32 -7.46
CA PRO A 231 -2.43 -12.90 -7.23
C PRO A 231 -1.16 -12.06 -7.27
N VAL A 232 -0.01 -12.57 -6.80
CA VAL A 232 1.28 -11.86 -6.87
C VAL A 232 1.77 -11.75 -8.30
N ALA A 233 1.71 -12.85 -9.07
CA ALA A 233 2.07 -12.83 -10.49
C ALA A 233 1.12 -11.91 -11.28
N LEU A 234 -0.19 -11.94 -10.99
CA LEU A 234 -1.18 -11.06 -11.60
C LEU A 234 -0.86 -9.57 -11.33
N ALA A 235 -0.44 -9.22 -10.10
CA ALA A 235 0.00 -7.85 -9.78
C ALA A 235 1.18 -7.41 -10.66
N GLY A 236 2.14 -8.31 -10.90
CA GLY A 236 3.26 -8.09 -11.82
C GLY A 236 2.80 -7.86 -13.27
N TYR A 237 1.90 -8.70 -13.81
CA TYR A 237 1.37 -8.55 -15.17
C TYR A 237 0.65 -7.21 -15.37
N VAL A 238 -0.19 -6.80 -14.43
CA VAL A 238 -0.89 -5.50 -14.52
C VAL A 238 0.10 -4.34 -14.44
N ALA A 239 1.11 -4.44 -13.60
CA ALA A 239 2.17 -3.41 -13.53
C ALA A 239 3.01 -3.34 -14.82
N GLU A 240 3.32 -4.48 -15.45
CA GLU A 240 3.97 -4.53 -16.78
C GLU A 240 3.12 -3.84 -17.84
N ASP A 241 1.82 -4.12 -17.89
CA ASP A 241 0.90 -3.48 -18.84
C ASP A 241 0.87 -1.94 -18.68
N ILE A 242 1.05 -1.45 -17.46
CA ILE A 242 1.17 -0.01 -17.18
C ILE A 242 2.50 0.54 -17.71
N ILE A 243 3.63 -0.10 -17.38
CA ILE A 243 4.98 0.36 -17.81
C ILE A 243 5.14 0.32 -19.32
N THR A 244 4.62 -0.73 -19.96
CA THR A 244 4.73 -0.92 -21.42
C THR A 244 3.68 -0.13 -22.23
N GLY A 245 2.80 0.62 -21.54
CA GLY A 245 1.78 1.42 -22.21
C GLY A 245 0.61 0.61 -22.79
N LYS A 246 0.50 -0.68 -22.49
CA LYS A 246 -0.66 -1.50 -22.85
C LYS A 246 -1.93 -1.08 -22.13
N THR A 247 -1.80 -0.33 -21.04
CA THR A 247 -2.89 0.40 -20.38
C THR A 247 -2.41 1.75 -19.86
N ASN A 248 -3.33 2.73 -19.81
CA ASN A 248 -3.08 4.04 -19.26
C ASN A 248 -4.03 4.25 -18.07
N PRO A 249 -3.59 4.01 -16.82
CA PRO A 249 -4.46 4.13 -15.67
C PRO A 249 -4.74 5.59 -15.32
N VAL A 250 -5.94 5.87 -14.82
CA VAL A 250 -6.28 7.06 -14.04
C VAL A 250 -6.57 6.64 -12.61
N TYR A 251 -6.13 7.43 -11.66
CA TYR A 251 -6.39 7.16 -10.24
C TYR A 251 -7.60 7.98 -9.77
N TRP A 252 -8.33 7.45 -8.78
CA TRP A 252 -9.54 8.09 -8.26
C TRP A 252 -9.35 9.57 -7.89
N ARG A 253 -8.26 9.91 -7.22
CA ARG A 253 -7.98 11.30 -6.83
C ARG A 253 -7.84 12.22 -8.04
N GLU A 254 -7.15 11.77 -9.08
CA GLU A 254 -6.99 12.49 -10.34
C GLU A 254 -8.33 12.62 -11.05
N LEU A 255 -9.07 11.51 -11.19
CA LEU A 255 -10.37 11.50 -11.87
C LEU A 255 -11.38 12.42 -11.20
N ARG A 256 -11.39 12.48 -9.86
CA ARG A 256 -12.27 13.36 -9.08
C ARG A 256 -12.05 14.83 -9.40
N ASP A 257 -10.80 15.23 -9.56
CA ASP A 257 -10.40 16.63 -9.70
C ASP A 257 -10.50 17.13 -11.16
N ILE A 258 -10.87 16.26 -12.14
CA ILE A 258 -11.11 16.63 -13.54
C ILE A 258 -12.56 17.15 -13.67
N GLU A 259 -12.75 18.29 -14.33
CA GLU A 259 -14.08 18.85 -14.62
C GLU A 259 -14.91 17.94 -15.52
N MET A 260 -16.23 17.88 -15.29
CA MET A 260 -17.15 16.98 -16.01
C MET A 260 -17.20 17.23 -17.52
N GLU A 261 -17.07 18.47 -17.94
CA GLU A 261 -17.08 18.86 -19.36
C GLU A 261 -15.87 18.31 -20.15
N ASN A 262 -14.77 18.04 -19.45
CA ASN A 262 -13.50 17.56 -20.03
C ASN A 262 -13.37 16.04 -19.99
N LYS A 263 -14.37 15.32 -19.50
CA LYS A 263 -14.32 13.85 -19.36
C LYS A 263 -15.59 13.20 -19.89
N PHE A 264 -15.45 11.99 -20.41
CA PHE A 264 -16.54 11.08 -20.70
C PHE A 264 -16.35 9.82 -19.86
N LEU A 265 -17.27 9.58 -18.94
CA LEU A 265 -17.22 8.43 -18.03
C LEU A 265 -17.98 7.27 -18.66
N LEU A 266 -17.27 6.18 -18.98
CA LEU A 266 -17.84 4.99 -19.60
C LEU A 266 -17.88 3.83 -18.61
N ASP A 267 -19.08 3.53 -18.12
CA ASP A 267 -19.33 2.38 -17.26
C ASP A 267 -19.61 1.14 -18.14
N VAL A 268 -18.73 0.16 -18.07
CA VAL A 268 -18.85 -1.07 -18.89
C VAL A 268 -19.38 -2.27 -18.12
N ARG A 269 -20.05 -2.01 -16.99
CA ARG A 269 -20.78 -3.03 -16.22
C ARG A 269 -22.11 -3.37 -16.90
N THR A 270 -22.76 -4.41 -16.39
CA THR A 270 -24.10 -4.76 -16.85
C THR A 270 -25.11 -3.66 -16.48
N PRO A 271 -26.29 -3.58 -17.15
CA PRO A 271 -27.33 -2.61 -16.79
C PRO A 271 -27.81 -2.77 -15.34
N ASP A 272 -27.86 -4.00 -14.84
CA ASP A 272 -28.27 -4.28 -13.45
C ASP A 272 -27.24 -3.71 -12.46
N GLU A 273 -25.94 -3.93 -12.68
CA GLU A 273 -24.89 -3.32 -11.86
C GLU A 273 -24.91 -1.80 -11.91
N TYR A 274 -25.19 -1.21 -13.08
CA TYR A 274 -25.29 0.22 -13.26
C TYR A 274 -26.48 0.80 -12.49
N SER A 275 -27.62 0.10 -12.49
CA SER A 275 -28.85 0.52 -11.79
C SER A 275 -28.68 0.59 -10.27
N LEU A 276 -27.75 -0.18 -9.69
CA LEU A 276 -27.41 -0.13 -8.27
C LEU A 276 -26.57 1.09 -7.88
N GLY A 277 -26.13 1.86 -8.84
CA GLY A 277 -25.35 3.09 -8.66
C GLY A 277 -24.10 3.12 -9.53
N SER A 278 -23.73 4.33 -9.98
CA SER A 278 -22.55 4.59 -10.80
C SER A 278 -21.97 5.96 -10.50
N LEU A 279 -20.89 6.33 -11.18
CA LEU A 279 -20.34 7.69 -11.10
C LEU A 279 -21.33 8.68 -11.72
N PRO A 280 -21.57 9.85 -11.09
CA PRO A 280 -22.44 10.88 -11.65
C PRO A 280 -22.04 11.24 -13.08
N GLY A 281 -23.02 11.23 -14.00
CA GLY A 281 -22.80 11.55 -15.42
C GLY A 281 -22.15 10.45 -16.26
N ALA A 282 -21.98 9.23 -15.70
CA ALA A 282 -21.49 8.09 -16.47
C ALA A 282 -22.54 7.59 -17.46
N VAL A 283 -22.06 7.18 -18.63
CA VAL A 283 -22.85 6.49 -19.66
C VAL A 283 -22.58 5.00 -19.55
N ASN A 284 -23.63 4.19 -19.52
CA ASN A 284 -23.49 2.73 -19.48
C ASN A 284 -23.55 2.14 -20.89
N ILE A 285 -22.46 1.48 -21.25
CA ILE A 285 -22.39 0.59 -22.42
C ILE A 285 -21.71 -0.68 -21.96
N PRO A 286 -22.45 -1.78 -21.76
CA PRO A 286 -21.89 -3.06 -21.33
C PRO A 286 -20.74 -3.50 -22.22
N LEU A 287 -19.71 -4.12 -21.62
CA LEU A 287 -18.51 -4.54 -22.35
C LEU A 287 -18.83 -5.38 -23.59
N ASP A 288 -19.83 -6.26 -23.48
CA ASP A 288 -20.21 -7.19 -24.55
C ASP A 288 -20.87 -6.46 -25.73
N GLU A 289 -21.50 -5.31 -25.49
CA GLU A 289 -22.13 -4.46 -26.53
C GLU A 289 -21.16 -3.41 -27.10
N LEU A 290 -20.02 -3.17 -26.42
CA LEU A 290 -19.16 -2.03 -26.70
C LEU A 290 -18.69 -1.96 -28.17
N ARG A 291 -18.35 -3.12 -28.77
CA ARG A 291 -17.86 -3.17 -30.17
C ARG A 291 -18.90 -2.71 -31.20
N ASP A 292 -20.17 -2.99 -30.93
CA ASP A 292 -21.29 -2.63 -31.84
C ASP A 292 -21.74 -1.18 -31.63
N ARG A 293 -21.36 -0.57 -30.49
CA ARG A 293 -21.80 0.77 -30.09
C ARG A 293 -20.68 1.81 -30.07
N LEU A 294 -19.53 1.56 -30.72
CA LEU A 294 -18.41 2.49 -30.79
C LEU A 294 -18.79 3.86 -31.42
N ALA A 295 -19.76 3.89 -32.31
CA ALA A 295 -20.22 5.12 -32.94
C ALA A 295 -20.91 6.10 -31.98
N GLU A 296 -21.36 5.65 -30.81
CA GLU A 296 -21.97 6.48 -29.78
C GLU A 296 -20.94 7.25 -28.94
N LEU A 297 -19.66 6.91 -29.05
CA LEU A 297 -18.60 7.47 -28.21
C LEU A 297 -17.96 8.71 -28.82
N PRO A 298 -17.69 9.76 -28.01
CA PRO A 298 -17.02 10.97 -28.49
C PRO A 298 -15.55 10.68 -28.80
N LYS A 299 -15.06 11.16 -29.97
CA LYS A 299 -13.64 11.07 -30.34
C LYS A 299 -12.80 12.26 -29.87
N ASP A 300 -13.44 13.35 -29.53
CA ASP A 300 -12.82 14.61 -29.12
C ASP A 300 -12.55 14.70 -27.61
N LYS A 301 -13.26 13.93 -26.79
CA LYS A 301 -13.13 13.91 -25.32
C LYS A 301 -12.24 12.78 -24.82
N MET A 302 -11.67 12.97 -23.62
CA MET A 302 -11.00 11.91 -22.90
C MET A 302 -12.03 10.93 -22.33
N ILE A 303 -11.95 9.66 -22.72
CA ILE A 303 -12.83 8.58 -22.24
C ILE A 303 -12.16 7.88 -21.05
N TYR A 304 -12.89 7.80 -19.95
CA TYR A 304 -12.46 7.08 -18.75
C TYR A 304 -13.32 5.83 -18.61
N THR A 305 -12.74 4.67 -18.93
CA THR A 305 -13.41 3.37 -18.81
C THR A 305 -13.33 2.87 -17.38
N PHE A 306 -14.40 2.27 -16.87
CA PHE A 306 -14.39 1.64 -15.56
C PHE A 306 -15.43 0.52 -15.44
N CYS A 307 -15.20 -0.35 -14.44
CA CYS A 307 -16.15 -1.37 -14.02
C CYS A 307 -16.04 -1.55 -12.49
N ALA A 308 -16.55 -2.64 -11.93
CA ALA A 308 -16.48 -2.88 -10.48
C ALA A 308 -15.03 -3.03 -9.95
N VAL A 309 -14.18 -3.82 -10.64
CA VAL A 309 -12.85 -4.23 -10.14
C VAL A 309 -11.69 -3.93 -11.12
N GLY A 310 -11.93 -3.21 -12.21
CA GLY A 310 -10.90 -2.75 -13.16
C GLY A 310 -10.72 -3.63 -14.40
N LEU A 311 -10.99 -4.95 -14.38
CA LEU A 311 -10.70 -5.85 -15.49
C LEU A 311 -11.54 -5.54 -16.75
N ARG A 312 -12.85 -5.42 -16.64
CA ARG A 312 -13.71 -5.06 -17.79
C ARG A 312 -13.39 -3.66 -18.32
N GLY A 313 -13.04 -2.73 -17.41
CA GLY A 313 -12.56 -1.40 -17.79
C GLY A 313 -11.27 -1.46 -18.62
N TYR A 314 -10.31 -2.31 -18.24
CA TYR A 314 -9.10 -2.57 -19.02
C TYR A 314 -9.42 -3.19 -20.40
N LEU A 315 -10.31 -4.16 -20.47
CA LEU A 315 -10.73 -4.74 -21.75
C LEU A 315 -11.40 -3.70 -22.66
N ALA A 316 -12.24 -2.83 -22.09
CA ALA A 316 -12.83 -1.71 -22.81
C ALA A 316 -11.76 -0.73 -23.33
N TYR A 317 -10.79 -0.37 -22.48
CA TYR A 317 -9.63 0.43 -22.90
C TYR A 317 -8.93 -0.20 -24.11
N ARG A 318 -8.68 -1.52 -24.09
CA ARG A 318 -8.05 -2.25 -25.20
C ARG A 318 -8.91 -2.23 -26.47
N ILE A 319 -10.22 -2.45 -26.33
CA ILE A 319 -11.15 -2.38 -27.46
C ILE A 319 -11.09 -1.01 -28.10
N LEU A 320 -11.24 0.05 -27.30
CA LEU A 320 -11.27 1.43 -27.81
C LEU A 320 -9.96 1.82 -28.50
N THR A 321 -8.83 1.57 -27.87
CA THR A 321 -7.52 1.92 -28.45
C THR A 321 -7.25 1.17 -29.76
N GLN A 322 -7.68 -0.08 -29.89
CA GLN A 322 -7.55 -0.86 -31.13
C GLN A 322 -8.50 -0.40 -32.24
N HIS A 323 -9.53 0.38 -31.91
CA HIS A 323 -10.47 0.99 -32.88
C HIS A 323 -10.22 2.47 -33.11
N GLY A 324 -9.00 2.95 -32.77
CA GLY A 324 -8.55 4.30 -33.11
C GLY A 324 -9.03 5.41 -32.15
N PHE A 325 -9.36 5.05 -30.91
CA PHE A 325 -9.58 6.04 -29.85
C PHE A 325 -8.27 6.31 -29.11
N ASP A 326 -7.66 7.46 -29.34
CA ASP A 326 -6.37 7.83 -28.74
C ASP A 326 -6.49 8.42 -27.34
N LYS A 327 -7.67 8.93 -27.00
CA LYS A 327 -7.95 9.60 -25.73
C LYS A 327 -8.73 8.68 -24.81
N VAL A 328 -8.06 7.64 -24.30
CA VAL A 328 -8.69 6.65 -23.38
C VAL A 328 -7.81 6.41 -22.17
N ARG A 329 -8.43 6.31 -20.98
CA ARG A 329 -7.78 5.90 -19.74
C ARG A 329 -8.69 4.94 -18.97
N ASN A 330 -8.11 4.01 -18.21
CA ASN A 330 -8.85 3.06 -17.38
C ASN A 330 -8.76 3.43 -15.89
N LEU A 331 -9.89 3.49 -15.19
CA LEU A 331 -9.91 3.72 -13.74
C LEU A 331 -9.25 2.53 -13.02
N SER A 332 -8.13 2.82 -12.38
CA SER A 332 -7.40 1.83 -11.59
C SER A 332 -8.26 1.31 -10.44
N ALA A 333 -8.32 0.01 -10.27
CA ALA A 333 -9.16 -0.71 -9.29
C ALA A 333 -10.67 -0.72 -9.56
N GLY A 334 -11.20 0.10 -10.45
CA GLY A 334 -12.65 0.21 -10.67
C GLY A 334 -13.36 1.04 -9.59
N LEU A 335 -14.61 0.70 -9.30
CA LEU A 335 -15.47 1.43 -8.33
C LEU A 335 -15.33 0.94 -6.89
N ASN A 336 -14.80 -0.26 -6.65
CA ASN A 336 -14.68 -0.87 -5.32
C ASN A 336 -13.53 -0.31 -4.48
#